data_9ac3b764d4f3836310f62719b1d355f8
#
_entry.id   9ac3b764d4f3836310f62719b1d355f8
#
_cell.length_a   1.000
_cell.length_b   1.000
_cell.length_c   1.000
_cell.angle_alpha   90.00
_cell.angle_beta   90.00
_cell.angle_gamma   90.00
#
_symmetry.space_group_name_H-M   'P 1'
#
loop_
_entity.id
_entity.type
_entity.pdbx_description
1 polymer ?
#
loop_
_entity_poly.entity_id
_entity_poly.type
_entity_poly.pdbx_seq_one_letter_code
_entity_poly.pdbx_strand_id
1 'polypeptide(L)'
;MHGIIFRMAGMIKNFIFLTCFAFISQADPGISAHRGNTGRAPENTLATYKNALKLRVNFIEIDVRTSLDGELIILHDGSLNRTTNGAVPVKNVTFSELKKLSAGKGHVGFEKEKIPSLAEVCELISRWNKWHTKKTFIYVDCKEVAPKPLVEILRKYGLASESCFYGNDAFLLSLKTEFPQARLMPSLRKKEEIASKIAALHPYAFDANFLSLTSEMVAEIHAEGIRVFTDLLGPLDKDVNYTKAALMGLDLIQTDKPALVLKTLNR
;
A
#
# COMPACT_ATOMS: atom_id res chain seq x y z
N MET A 1 28.57 85.15 -6.08
CA MET A 1 28.64 83.89 -5.27
C MET A 1 27.58 82.94 -5.77
N HIS A 2 28.01 81.90 -6.42
CA HIS A 2 27.12 81.00 -7.18
C HIS A 2 26.83 79.73 -6.29
N GLY A 3 25.55 79.51 -6.06
CA GLY A 3 25.09 78.29 -5.41
C GLY A 3 24.66 77.22 -6.40
N ILE A 4 25.33 76.08 -6.40
CA ILE A 4 25.05 74.94 -7.28
C ILE A 4 24.00 74.02 -6.58
N ILE A 5 22.84 73.85 -7.22
CA ILE A 5 21.79 72.91 -6.80
C ILE A 5 22.04 71.57 -7.46
N PHE A 6 22.37 70.53 -6.67
CA PHE A 6 22.42 69.14 -7.13
C PHE A 6 21.02 68.52 -7.07
N ARG A 7 20.47 68.13 -8.20
CA ARG A 7 19.28 67.28 -8.33
C ARG A 7 19.73 65.81 -8.23
N MET A 8 19.34 65.12 -7.20
CA MET A 8 19.42 63.65 -7.14
C MET A 8 18.20 63.04 -7.84
N ALA A 9 18.41 62.41 -8.97
CA ALA A 9 17.40 61.60 -9.66
C ALA A 9 17.41 60.18 -8.99
N GLY A 10 16.32 59.86 -8.29
CA GLY A 10 16.11 58.54 -7.71
C GLY A 10 15.78 57.52 -8.80
N MET A 11 16.68 56.57 -9.07
CA MET A 11 16.39 55.37 -9.89
C MET A 11 15.68 54.35 -9.01
N ILE A 12 14.36 54.22 -9.22
CA ILE A 12 13.58 53.06 -8.68
C ILE A 12 13.92 51.87 -9.54
N LYS A 13 14.72 50.95 -9.03
CA LYS A 13 14.95 49.61 -9.61
C LYS A 13 13.75 48.72 -9.29
N ASN A 14 12.86 48.51 -10.25
CA ASN A 14 11.83 47.50 -10.18
C ASN A 14 12.52 46.14 -10.20
N PHE A 15 12.62 45.49 -9.03
CA PHE A 15 12.95 44.09 -8.92
C PHE A 15 11.70 43.28 -9.28
N ILE A 16 11.63 42.79 -10.50
CA ILE A 16 10.65 41.74 -10.90
C ILE A 16 11.16 40.45 -10.25
N PHE A 17 10.52 40.05 -9.16
CA PHE A 17 10.69 38.69 -8.63
C PHE A 17 10.02 37.72 -9.59
N LEU A 18 10.81 37.16 -10.50
CA LEU A 18 10.40 36.02 -11.31
C LEU A 18 10.37 34.80 -10.39
N THR A 19 9.21 34.50 -9.81
CA THR A 19 8.99 33.23 -9.10
C THR A 19 9.01 32.10 -10.14
N CYS A 20 10.17 31.52 -10.35
CA CYS A 20 10.31 30.25 -11.05
C CYS A 20 9.54 29.20 -10.23
N PHE A 21 8.28 28.93 -10.59
CA PHE A 21 7.61 27.71 -10.19
C PHE A 21 8.38 26.55 -10.89
N ALA A 22 9.35 25.99 -10.19
CA ALA A 22 9.89 24.71 -10.57
C ALA A 22 8.73 23.72 -10.49
N PHE A 23 8.20 23.32 -11.64
CA PHE A 23 7.39 22.10 -11.76
C PHE A 23 8.31 20.97 -11.33
N ILE A 24 8.28 20.62 -10.05
CA ILE A 24 8.83 19.35 -9.58
C ILE A 24 7.97 18.32 -10.29
N SER A 25 8.53 17.65 -11.30
CA SER A 25 7.91 16.49 -11.93
C SER A 25 7.66 15.48 -10.82
N GLN A 26 6.43 15.44 -10.34
CA GLN A 26 6.02 14.49 -9.31
C GLN A 26 6.03 13.12 -9.95
N ALA A 27 6.77 12.19 -9.37
CA ALA A 27 6.82 10.83 -9.89
C ALA A 27 5.42 10.20 -9.85
N ASP A 28 5.06 9.46 -10.91
CA ASP A 28 3.80 8.73 -10.91
C ASP A 28 3.66 7.82 -9.69
N PRO A 29 2.44 7.68 -9.14
CA PRO A 29 2.19 6.85 -7.98
C PRO A 29 2.62 5.39 -8.20
N GLY A 30 3.17 4.77 -7.18
CA GLY A 30 3.38 3.34 -7.15
C GLY A 30 2.05 2.57 -7.28
N ILE A 31 2.13 1.28 -7.52
CA ILE A 31 0.97 0.41 -7.67
C ILE A 31 1.02 -0.70 -6.63
N SER A 32 -0.06 -0.87 -5.87
CA SER A 32 -0.35 -2.04 -5.03
C SER A 32 -1.42 -2.90 -5.69
N ALA A 33 -1.12 -4.16 -5.94
CA ALA A 33 -2.10 -5.11 -6.44
C ALA A 33 -2.93 -5.64 -5.25
N HIS A 34 -4.17 -5.17 -5.10
CA HIS A 34 -5.10 -5.60 -4.06
C HIS A 34 -5.36 -7.09 -4.15
N ARG A 35 -5.05 -7.83 -3.07
CA ARG A 35 -5.12 -9.30 -2.98
C ARG A 35 -4.42 -10.01 -4.15
N GLY A 36 -3.47 -9.31 -4.82
CA GLY A 36 -2.68 -9.84 -5.91
C GLY A 36 -3.30 -9.77 -7.30
N ASN A 37 -4.26 -8.90 -7.61
CA ASN A 37 -4.89 -8.77 -8.94
C ASN A 37 -5.91 -9.87 -9.23
N THR A 38 -7.10 -9.72 -8.73
CA THR A 38 -8.17 -10.73 -8.76
C THR A 38 -8.77 -11.01 -10.16
N GLY A 39 -8.46 -10.19 -11.16
CA GLY A 39 -9.11 -10.29 -12.50
C GLY A 39 -8.70 -11.52 -13.33
N ARG A 40 -7.60 -12.21 -13.02
CA ARG A 40 -7.10 -13.36 -13.81
C ARG A 40 -6.93 -14.65 -13.02
N ALA A 41 -6.93 -14.60 -11.71
CA ALA A 41 -6.78 -15.73 -10.82
C ALA A 41 -7.47 -15.42 -9.49
N PRO A 42 -7.79 -16.42 -8.65
CA PRO A 42 -8.45 -16.19 -7.37
C PRO A 42 -7.63 -15.28 -6.47
N GLU A 43 -8.30 -14.35 -5.78
CA GLU A 43 -7.69 -13.47 -4.80
C GLU A 43 -6.89 -14.24 -3.73
N ASN A 44 -5.82 -13.64 -3.21
CA ASN A 44 -5.04 -14.18 -2.10
C ASN A 44 -4.48 -15.60 -2.35
N THR A 45 -4.11 -15.93 -3.62
CA THR A 45 -3.46 -17.19 -4.00
C THR A 45 -2.07 -16.97 -4.60
N LEU A 46 -1.24 -18.01 -4.60
CA LEU A 46 0.08 -17.94 -5.25
C LEU A 46 -0.04 -17.70 -6.76
N ALA A 47 -1.12 -18.14 -7.40
CA ALA A 47 -1.36 -17.91 -8.82
C ALA A 47 -1.54 -16.42 -9.13
N THR A 48 -2.37 -15.72 -8.34
CA THR A 48 -2.61 -14.28 -8.57
C THR A 48 -1.35 -13.46 -8.26
N TYR A 49 -0.60 -13.80 -7.21
CA TYR A 49 0.66 -13.12 -6.88
C TYR A 49 1.72 -13.25 -7.97
N LYS A 50 1.82 -14.42 -8.61
CA LYS A 50 2.68 -14.60 -9.79
C LYS A 50 2.28 -13.68 -10.95
N ASN A 51 0.98 -13.42 -11.12
CA ASN A 51 0.49 -12.48 -12.15
C ASN A 51 0.86 -11.03 -11.79
N ALA A 52 0.69 -10.62 -10.53
CA ALA A 52 1.08 -9.29 -10.07
C ALA A 52 2.60 -9.05 -10.18
N LEU A 53 3.42 -10.04 -9.83
CA LEU A 53 4.88 -9.98 -9.99
C LEU A 53 5.29 -9.75 -11.45
N LYS A 54 4.66 -10.43 -12.42
CA LYS A 54 4.92 -10.24 -13.86
C LYS A 54 4.62 -8.81 -14.32
N LEU A 55 3.67 -8.12 -13.70
CA LEU A 55 3.37 -6.71 -13.94
C LEU A 55 4.38 -5.76 -13.28
N ARG A 56 5.30 -6.28 -12.47
CA ARG A 56 6.30 -5.49 -11.75
C ARG A 56 5.69 -4.39 -10.90
N VAL A 57 4.59 -4.70 -10.20
CA VAL A 57 3.96 -3.78 -9.25
C VAL A 57 4.92 -3.45 -8.10
N ASN A 58 4.72 -2.31 -7.43
CA ASN A 58 5.54 -1.90 -6.30
C ASN A 58 5.23 -2.72 -5.05
N PHE A 59 3.93 -2.97 -4.81
CA PHE A 59 3.46 -3.77 -3.70
C PHE A 59 2.45 -4.82 -4.16
N ILE A 60 2.45 -5.95 -3.49
CA ILE A 60 1.34 -6.90 -3.48
C ILE A 60 0.69 -6.79 -2.11
N GLU A 61 -0.60 -6.48 -2.10
CA GLU A 61 -1.36 -6.49 -0.88
C GLU A 61 -1.80 -7.91 -0.54
N ILE A 62 -1.75 -8.24 0.74
CA ILE A 62 -2.12 -9.54 1.31
C ILE A 62 -2.87 -9.38 2.62
N ASP A 63 -3.88 -10.21 2.83
CA ASP A 63 -4.66 -10.27 4.06
C ASP A 63 -4.14 -11.38 4.99
N VAL A 64 -3.54 -11.02 6.13
CA VAL A 64 -2.94 -12.00 7.04
C VAL A 64 -3.87 -12.33 8.20
N ARG A 65 -4.14 -13.64 8.39
CA ARG A 65 -4.90 -14.20 9.52
C ARG A 65 -4.16 -15.34 10.17
N THR A 66 -4.66 -15.79 11.31
CA THR A 66 -4.10 -16.91 12.09
C THR A 66 -5.07 -18.09 12.07
N SER A 67 -4.59 -19.29 11.76
CA SER A 67 -5.32 -20.56 11.86
C SER A 67 -5.47 -21.02 13.32
N LEU A 68 -6.25 -22.08 13.54
CA LEU A 68 -6.45 -22.67 14.88
C LEU A 68 -5.14 -23.06 15.56
N ASP A 69 -4.19 -23.61 14.79
CA ASP A 69 -2.89 -24.07 15.28
C ASP A 69 -1.77 -23.01 15.19
N GLY A 70 -2.14 -21.72 14.97
CA GLY A 70 -1.21 -20.58 15.05
C GLY A 70 -0.44 -20.28 13.75
N GLU A 71 -0.69 -20.99 12.65
CA GLU A 71 -0.04 -20.69 11.38
C GLU A 71 -0.61 -19.42 10.76
N LEU A 72 0.25 -18.55 10.22
CA LEU A 72 -0.17 -17.34 9.52
C LEU A 72 -0.53 -17.67 8.06
N ILE A 73 -1.78 -17.44 7.73
CA ILE A 73 -2.37 -17.76 6.41
C ILE A 73 -2.88 -16.50 5.72
N ILE A 74 -3.07 -16.61 4.41
CA ILE A 74 -3.52 -15.48 3.59
C ILE A 74 -4.97 -15.70 3.17
N LEU A 75 -5.87 -14.90 3.75
CA LEU A 75 -7.30 -14.93 3.46
C LEU A 75 -7.97 -13.65 3.95
N HIS A 76 -8.80 -13.01 3.12
CA HIS A 76 -9.48 -11.76 3.51
C HIS A 76 -10.55 -11.99 4.58
N ASP A 77 -11.46 -12.93 4.39
CA ASP A 77 -12.60 -13.12 5.27
C ASP A 77 -12.23 -13.94 6.52
N GLY A 78 -12.91 -13.70 7.62
CA GLY A 78 -12.80 -14.55 8.81
C GLY A 78 -13.47 -15.92 8.65
N SER A 79 -14.12 -16.18 7.51
CA SER A 79 -14.78 -17.45 7.16
C SER A 79 -14.35 -17.95 5.78
N LEU A 80 -14.44 -19.25 5.57
CA LEU A 80 -13.93 -19.94 4.36
C LEU A 80 -14.89 -19.89 3.17
N ASN A 81 -16.16 -19.55 3.37
CA ASN A 81 -17.26 -19.83 2.45
C ASN A 81 -17.24 -19.03 1.14
N ARG A 82 -16.67 -17.83 1.09
CA ARG A 82 -16.69 -16.98 -0.12
C ARG A 82 -15.70 -17.45 -1.19
N THR A 83 -14.46 -17.66 -0.83
CA THR A 83 -13.37 -17.93 -1.78
C THR A 83 -12.91 -19.39 -1.78
N THR A 84 -13.43 -20.23 -0.87
CA THR A 84 -13.04 -21.64 -0.77
C THR A 84 -14.25 -22.57 -0.82
N ASN A 85 -14.01 -23.87 -0.88
CA ASN A 85 -15.02 -24.91 -0.73
C ASN A 85 -15.29 -25.28 0.74
N GLY A 86 -14.70 -24.57 1.72
CA GLY A 86 -15.02 -24.68 3.15
C GLY A 86 -16.17 -23.78 3.55
N ALA A 87 -16.69 -23.94 4.80
CA ALA A 87 -17.85 -23.20 5.28
C ALA A 87 -17.77 -22.73 6.74
N VAL A 88 -16.65 -22.91 7.42
CA VAL A 88 -16.49 -22.58 8.84
C VAL A 88 -15.54 -21.40 9.07
N PRO A 89 -15.53 -20.78 10.25
CA PRO A 89 -14.56 -19.74 10.58
C PRO A 89 -13.11 -20.25 10.52
N VAL A 90 -12.21 -19.45 9.97
CA VAL A 90 -10.77 -19.77 9.82
C VAL A 90 -10.12 -20.18 11.14
N LYS A 91 -10.41 -19.44 12.21
CA LYS A 91 -9.86 -19.68 13.54
C LYS A 91 -10.22 -21.05 14.17
N ASN A 92 -11.15 -21.78 13.57
CA ASN A 92 -11.59 -23.09 14.02
C ASN A 92 -10.97 -24.24 13.21
N VAL A 93 -10.05 -23.95 12.27
CA VAL A 93 -9.48 -24.93 11.33
C VAL A 93 -7.96 -24.89 11.39
N THR A 94 -7.33 -26.05 11.50
CA THR A 94 -5.86 -26.16 11.44
C THR A 94 -5.31 -25.87 10.05
N PHE A 95 -4.06 -25.43 9.97
CA PHE A 95 -3.43 -25.20 8.67
C PHE A 95 -3.44 -26.44 7.77
N SER A 96 -3.20 -27.59 8.33
CA SER A 96 -3.23 -28.87 7.57
C SER A 96 -4.60 -29.15 6.94
N GLU A 97 -5.69 -28.77 7.61
CA GLU A 97 -7.05 -28.88 7.07
C GLU A 97 -7.32 -27.79 6.03
N LEU A 98 -6.89 -26.55 6.28
CA LEU A 98 -6.99 -25.44 5.31
C LEU A 98 -6.31 -25.80 3.99
N LYS A 99 -5.15 -26.48 4.02
CA LYS A 99 -4.42 -26.91 2.82
C LYS A 99 -5.16 -27.99 2.01
N LYS A 100 -6.14 -28.67 2.56
CA LYS A 100 -7.00 -29.62 1.81
C LYS A 100 -8.04 -28.89 0.97
N LEU A 101 -8.46 -27.68 1.35
CA LEU A 101 -9.47 -26.90 0.66
C LEU A 101 -8.95 -26.34 -0.67
N SER A 102 -9.87 -26.08 -1.60
CA SER A 102 -9.61 -25.26 -2.77
C SER A 102 -9.84 -23.79 -2.47
N ALA A 103 -8.91 -22.93 -2.82
CA ALA A 103 -9.07 -21.46 -2.80
C ALA A 103 -9.48 -20.90 -4.18
N GLY A 104 -9.86 -21.76 -5.12
CA GLY A 104 -10.26 -21.40 -6.48
C GLY A 104 -11.77 -21.35 -6.72
N LYS A 105 -12.59 -21.21 -5.67
CA LYS A 105 -14.05 -21.21 -5.80
C LYS A 105 -14.50 -20.10 -6.77
N GLY A 106 -15.29 -20.52 -7.78
CA GLY A 106 -15.78 -19.60 -8.80
C GLY A 106 -14.79 -19.28 -9.94
N HIS A 107 -13.59 -19.87 -9.93
CA HIS A 107 -12.57 -19.65 -10.97
C HIS A 107 -12.22 -20.97 -11.67
N VAL A 108 -12.71 -21.14 -12.90
CA VAL A 108 -12.45 -22.32 -13.73
C VAL A 108 -10.94 -22.46 -14.01
N GLY A 109 -10.40 -23.66 -13.82
CA GLY A 109 -8.98 -23.94 -14.01
C GLY A 109 -8.10 -23.67 -12.77
N PHE A 110 -8.70 -23.20 -11.67
CA PHE A 110 -7.99 -22.92 -10.42
C PHE A 110 -8.46 -23.77 -9.23
N GLU A 111 -9.14 -24.88 -9.49
CA GLU A 111 -9.70 -25.78 -8.47
C GLU A 111 -8.61 -26.37 -7.56
N LYS A 112 -7.35 -26.40 -8.02
CA LYS A 112 -6.19 -26.90 -7.28
C LYS A 112 -5.47 -25.83 -6.46
N GLU A 113 -5.83 -24.54 -6.62
CA GLU A 113 -5.23 -23.48 -5.79
C GLU A 113 -5.58 -23.68 -4.32
N LYS A 114 -4.62 -23.36 -3.47
CA LYS A 114 -4.71 -23.55 -2.02
C LYS A 114 -4.61 -22.20 -1.30
N ILE A 115 -5.15 -22.17 -0.08
CA ILE A 115 -4.89 -21.05 0.84
C ILE A 115 -3.39 -21.08 1.15
N PRO A 116 -2.63 -20.02 0.80
CA PRO A 116 -1.19 -20.02 1.10
C PRO A 116 -0.93 -19.61 2.55
N SER A 117 0.17 -20.10 3.11
CA SER A 117 0.74 -19.50 4.32
C SER A 117 1.47 -18.18 3.97
N LEU A 118 1.67 -17.34 4.97
CA LEU A 118 2.52 -16.14 4.83
C LEU A 118 3.94 -16.54 4.38
N ALA A 119 4.47 -17.62 4.91
CA ALA A 119 5.79 -18.12 4.53
C ALA A 119 5.89 -18.47 3.03
N GLU A 120 4.89 -19.14 2.45
CA GLU A 120 4.84 -19.47 1.02
C GLU A 120 4.81 -18.20 0.16
N VAL A 121 4.08 -17.17 0.57
CA VAL A 121 4.02 -15.88 -0.15
C VAL A 121 5.35 -15.15 -0.04
N CYS A 122 5.94 -15.09 1.15
CA CYS A 122 7.25 -14.49 1.37
C CYS A 122 8.35 -15.18 0.55
N GLU A 123 8.34 -16.50 0.49
CA GLU A 123 9.28 -17.27 -0.33
C GLU A 123 9.14 -16.91 -1.81
N LEU A 124 7.90 -16.86 -2.33
CA LEU A 124 7.63 -16.49 -3.72
C LEU A 124 8.19 -15.10 -4.05
N ILE A 125 7.89 -14.08 -3.23
CA ILE A 125 8.31 -12.71 -3.47
C ILE A 125 9.82 -12.55 -3.28
N SER A 126 10.41 -13.16 -2.25
CA SER A 126 11.86 -13.11 -2.00
C SER A 126 12.63 -13.74 -3.16
N ARG A 127 12.17 -14.90 -3.67
CA ARG A 127 12.76 -15.54 -4.86
C ARG A 127 12.65 -14.67 -6.10
N TRP A 128 11.51 -14.06 -6.36
CA TRP A 128 11.34 -13.11 -7.46
C TRP A 128 12.33 -11.96 -7.34
N ASN A 129 12.42 -11.37 -6.17
CA ASN A 129 13.29 -10.25 -5.90
C ASN A 129 14.78 -10.52 -6.06
N LYS A 130 15.24 -11.78 -5.92
CA LYS A 130 16.66 -12.15 -6.19
C LYS A 130 17.06 -11.91 -7.63
N TRP A 131 16.14 -12.13 -8.57
CA TRP A 131 16.42 -12.14 -10.01
C TRP A 131 15.97 -10.87 -10.75
N HIS A 132 15.34 -9.92 -10.05
CA HIS A 132 14.82 -8.70 -10.67
C HIS A 132 15.38 -7.47 -9.98
N THR A 133 15.79 -6.45 -10.78
CA THR A 133 16.29 -5.17 -10.26
C THR A 133 15.16 -4.35 -9.60
N LYS A 134 14.00 -4.25 -10.26
CA LYS A 134 12.80 -3.66 -9.66
C LYS A 134 12.20 -4.68 -8.68
N LYS A 135 12.27 -4.37 -7.39
CA LYS A 135 11.72 -5.20 -6.32
C LYS A 135 10.22 -4.98 -6.16
N THR A 136 9.53 -6.00 -5.69
CA THR A 136 8.13 -5.92 -5.24
C THR A 136 8.11 -6.20 -3.74
N PHE A 137 7.38 -5.41 -2.98
CA PHE A 137 7.26 -5.51 -1.54
C PHE A 137 5.85 -5.94 -1.14
N ILE A 138 5.61 -6.09 0.16
CA ILE A 138 4.32 -6.53 0.69
C ILE A 138 3.62 -5.36 1.38
N TYR A 139 2.38 -5.13 1.02
CA TYR A 139 1.42 -4.36 1.78
C TYR A 139 0.63 -5.35 2.62
N VAL A 140 0.88 -5.38 3.92
CA VAL A 140 0.27 -6.33 4.85
C VAL A 140 -0.98 -5.73 5.46
N ASP A 141 -2.16 -6.22 5.10
CA ASP A 141 -3.38 -5.97 5.86
C ASP A 141 -3.45 -6.95 7.04
N CYS A 142 -3.22 -6.42 8.24
CA CYS A 142 -3.13 -7.18 9.49
C CYS A 142 -4.52 -7.42 10.08
N LYS A 143 -5.22 -8.47 9.62
CA LYS A 143 -6.60 -8.77 10.03
C LYS A 143 -6.66 -9.32 11.47
N GLU A 144 -6.24 -10.57 11.64
CA GLU A 144 -6.26 -11.30 12.92
C GLU A 144 -4.89 -11.97 13.10
N VAL A 145 -3.88 -11.19 13.45
CA VAL A 145 -2.49 -11.64 13.55
C VAL A 145 -1.80 -10.97 14.73
N ALA A 146 -0.89 -11.69 15.40
CA ALA A 146 -0.02 -11.11 16.41
C ALA A 146 1.24 -10.50 15.75
N PRO A 147 1.78 -9.37 16.24
CA PRO A 147 2.94 -8.70 15.66
C PRO A 147 4.19 -9.58 15.56
N LYS A 148 4.55 -10.28 16.65
CA LYS A 148 5.80 -11.04 16.73
C LYS A 148 5.94 -12.11 15.65
N PRO A 149 5.02 -13.10 15.51
CA PRO A 149 5.16 -14.13 14.47
C PRO A 149 5.10 -13.54 13.04
N LEU A 150 4.34 -12.45 12.83
CA LEU A 150 4.30 -11.74 11.55
C LEU A 150 5.69 -11.20 11.17
N VAL A 151 6.32 -10.47 12.09
CA VAL A 151 7.64 -9.87 11.87
C VAL A 151 8.72 -10.92 11.72
N GLU A 152 8.69 -12.01 12.50
CA GLU A 152 9.65 -13.12 12.42
C GLU A 152 9.65 -13.77 11.03
N ILE A 153 8.47 -14.07 10.48
CA ILE A 153 8.36 -14.63 9.13
C ILE A 153 8.88 -13.65 8.08
N LEU A 154 8.46 -12.39 8.11
CA LEU A 154 8.91 -11.39 7.14
C LEU A 154 10.43 -11.17 7.20
N ARG A 155 11.03 -11.15 8.39
CA ARG A 155 12.50 -11.06 8.59
C ARG A 155 13.24 -12.26 8.02
N LYS A 156 12.74 -13.47 8.22
CA LYS A 156 13.32 -14.72 7.68
C LYS A 156 13.51 -14.66 6.17
N TYR A 157 12.60 -13.99 5.46
CA TYR A 157 12.66 -13.84 4.00
C TYR A 157 13.25 -12.50 3.52
N GLY A 158 13.72 -11.65 4.43
CA GLY A 158 14.31 -10.34 4.10
C GLY A 158 13.31 -9.30 3.60
N LEU A 159 12.04 -9.41 3.99
CA LEU A 159 10.96 -8.54 3.51
C LEU A 159 10.44 -7.55 4.57
N ALA A 160 10.81 -7.69 5.85
CA ALA A 160 10.21 -6.92 6.94
C ALA A 160 10.45 -5.40 6.82
N SER A 161 11.66 -4.97 6.49
CA SER A 161 12.05 -3.55 6.47
C SER A 161 11.38 -2.74 5.36
N GLU A 162 11.00 -3.40 4.28
CA GLU A 162 10.40 -2.75 3.10
C GLU A 162 8.89 -2.93 3.00
N SER A 163 8.31 -3.84 3.80
CA SER A 163 6.86 -4.04 3.86
C SER A 163 6.16 -2.91 4.60
N CYS A 164 4.94 -2.54 4.15
CA CYS A 164 4.04 -1.64 4.86
C CYS A 164 3.00 -2.43 5.63
N PHE A 165 2.59 -1.92 6.80
CA PHE A 165 1.67 -2.61 7.71
C PHE A 165 0.44 -1.77 7.94
N TYR A 166 -0.68 -2.22 7.42
CA TYR A 166 -2.00 -1.65 7.64
C TYR A 166 -2.73 -2.39 8.76
N GLY A 167 -3.43 -1.65 9.61
CA GLY A 167 -4.20 -2.19 10.72
C GLY A 167 -4.82 -1.08 11.55
N ASN A 168 -5.54 -1.46 12.61
CA ASN A 168 -6.03 -0.47 13.56
C ASN A 168 -4.89 0.11 14.41
N ASP A 169 -5.11 1.29 14.97
CA ASP A 169 -4.07 2.04 15.68
C ASP A 169 -3.49 1.25 16.88
N ALA A 170 -4.30 0.47 17.58
CA ALA A 170 -3.85 -0.35 18.72
C ALA A 170 -2.90 -1.48 18.27
N PHE A 171 -3.21 -2.16 17.17
CA PHE A 171 -2.33 -3.15 16.58
C PHE A 171 -1.02 -2.52 16.11
N LEU A 172 -1.10 -1.36 15.42
CA LEU A 172 0.09 -0.66 14.91
C LEU A 172 1.02 -0.19 16.04
N LEU A 173 0.48 0.26 17.16
CA LEU A 173 1.27 0.57 18.36
C LEU A 173 1.98 -0.67 18.93
N SER A 174 1.27 -1.79 19.01
CA SER A 174 1.86 -3.07 19.43
C SER A 174 2.94 -3.54 18.45
N LEU A 175 2.70 -3.43 17.15
CA LEU A 175 3.69 -3.74 16.12
C LEU A 175 4.94 -2.84 16.23
N LYS A 176 4.76 -1.55 16.49
CA LYS A 176 5.87 -0.61 16.71
C LYS A 176 6.75 -1.00 17.89
N THR A 177 6.15 -1.54 18.94
CA THR A 177 6.91 -2.05 20.10
C THR A 177 7.76 -3.26 19.73
N GLU A 178 7.21 -4.21 18.95
CA GLU A 178 7.92 -5.41 18.50
C GLU A 178 8.95 -5.11 17.38
N PHE A 179 8.63 -4.15 16.51
CA PHE A 179 9.45 -3.76 15.37
C PHE A 179 9.46 -2.23 15.21
N PRO A 180 10.33 -1.51 15.93
CA PRO A 180 10.38 -0.04 15.93
C PRO A 180 10.57 0.61 14.56
N GLN A 181 11.19 -0.08 13.59
CA GLN A 181 11.41 0.38 12.22
C GLN A 181 10.27 -0.02 11.26
N ALA A 182 9.16 -0.57 11.77
CA ALA A 182 8.02 -0.94 10.94
C ALA A 182 7.45 0.26 10.17
N ARG A 183 7.18 0.07 8.90
CA ARG A 183 6.50 1.07 8.06
C ARG A 183 5.01 1.04 8.35
N LEU A 184 4.60 1.72 9.41
CA LEU A 184 3.21 1.77 9.86
C LEU A 184 2.36 2.57 8.89
N MET A 185 1.15 2.08 8.63
CA MET A 185 0.21 2.71 7.72
C MET A 185 -1.21 2.67 8.32
N PRO A 186 -1.55 3.61 9.21
CA PRO A 186 -2.91 3.75 9.72
C PRO A 186 -3.86 4.28 8.65
N SER A 187 -5.15 3.96 8.77
CA SER A 187 -6.17 4.61 7.95
C SER A 187 -6.30 6.10 8.29
N LEU A 188 -6.52 6.94 7.26
CA LEU A 188 -6.86 8.35 7.41
C LEU A 188 -8.23 8.61 6.79
N ARG A 189 -9.22 8.91 7.63
CA ARG A 189 -10.60 9.14 7.19
C ARG A 189 -10.98 10.61 7.16
N LYS A 190 -10.36 11.42 8.03
CA LYS A 190 -10.64 12.84 8.21
C LYS A 190 -9.34 13.61 8.43
N LYS A 191 -9.33 14.89 7.97
CA LYS A 191 -8.20 15.79 8.13
C LYS A 191 -7.78 15.97 9.60
N GLU A 192 -8.76 16.04 10.50
CA GLU A 192 -8.55 16.29 11.93
C GLU A 192 -7.75 15.17 12.63
N GLU A 193 -7.66 13.98 12.01
CA GLU A 193 -6.91 12.84 12.54
C GLU A 193 -5.39 12.95 12.27
N ILE A 194 -4.95 13.79 11.31
CA ILE A 194 -3.55 13.83 10.84
C ILE A 194 -2.59 14.05 12.02
N ALA A 195 -2.74 15.16 12.74
CA ALA A 195 -1.81 15.54 13.80
C ALA A 195 -1.75 14.50 14.93
N SER A 196 -2.89 13.97 15.37
CA SER A 196 -2.95 12.97 16.43
C SER A 196 -2.32 11.63 16.02
N LYS A 197 -2.54 11.18 14.78
CA LYS A 197 -1.94 9.94 14.27
C LYS A 197 -0.43 10.09 14.04
N ILE A 198 0.04 11.25 13.58
CA ILE A 198 1.47 11.54 13.47
C ILE A 198 2.12 11.46 14.85
N ALA A 199 1.57 12.15 15.84
CA ALA A 199 2.11 12.16 17.20
C ALA A 199 2.18 10.77 17.84
N ALA A 200 1.16 9.93 17.63
CA ALA A 200 1.09 8.60 18.23
C ALA A 200 1.95 7.55 17.48
N LEU A 201 1.86 7.51 16.17
CA LEU A 201 2.37 6.41 15.36
C LEU A 201 3.66 6.75 14.60
N HIS A 202 3.90 8.02 14.26
CA HIS A 202 4.94 8.44 13.28
C HIS A 202 4.87 7.56 12.03
N PRO A 203 3.75 7.60 11.27
CA PRO A 203 3.49 6.65 10.21
C PRO A 203 4.44 6.84 9.03
N TYR A 204 4.73 5.76 8.31
CA TYR A 204 5.42 5.80 7.03
C TYR A 204 4.53 6.34 5.91
N ALA A 205 3.26 5.97 5.96
CA ALA A 205 2.23 6.43 5.04
C ALA A 205 0.87 6.45 5.74
N PHE A 206 -0.07 7.21 5.20
CA PHE A 206 -1.49 7.04 5.50
C PHE A 206 -2.17 6.24 4.38
N ASP A 207 -3.04 5.30 4.76
CA ASP A 207 -4.05 4.75 3.86
C ASP A 207 -5.28 5.66 3.93
N ALA A 208 -5.41 6.55 2.93
CA ALA A 208 -6.35 7.67 2.95
C ALA A 208 -7.55 7.44 2.04
N ASN A 209 -8.74 7.83 2.52
CA ASN A 209 -9.95 7.77 1.72
C ASN A 209 -9.88 8.75 0.54
N PHE A 210 -9.80 8.23 -0.69
CA PHE A 210 -9.68 8.99 -1.93
C PHE A 210 -10.71 10.11 -2.07
N LEU A 211 -11.96 9.87 -1.66
CA LEU A 211 -13.05 10.83 -1.83
C LEU A 211 -12.93 12.05 -0.90
N SER A 212 -12.21 11.93 0.20
CA SER A 212 -11.97 13.02 1.16
C SER A 212 -10.65 13.76 0.95
N LEU A 213 -9.77 13.26 0.05
CA LEU A 213 -8.48 13.87 -0.23
C LEU A 213 -8.59 15.11 -1.10
N THR A 214 -7.78 16.11 -0.76
CA THR A 214 -7.49 17.28 -1.61
C THR A 214 -5.98 17.40 -1.81
N SER A 215 -5.55 18.12 -2.86
CA SER A 215 -4.12 18.37 -3.11
C SER A 215 -3.43 19.08 -1.95
N GLU A 216 -4.16 19.98 -1.25
CA GLU A 216 -3.66 20.69 -0.07
C GLU A 216 -3.41 19.74 1.09
N MET A 217 -4.31 18.76 1.35
CA MET A 217 -4.11 17.73 2.38
C MET A 217 -2.91 16.85 2.05
N VAL A 218 -2.75 16.46 0.79
CA VAL A 218 -1.60 15.67 0.34
C VAL A 218 -0.30 16.44 0.58
N ALA A 219 -0.26 17.73 0.19
CA ALA A 219 0.91 18.57 0.43
C ALA A 219 1.21 18.78 1.92
N GLU A 220 0.19 18.93 2.76
CA GLU A 220 0.32 19.02 4.22
C GLU A 220 0.96 17.75 4.82
N ILE A 221 0.49 16.58 4.40
CA ILE A 221 1.03 15.29 4.85
C ILE A 221 2.47 15.08 4.35
N HIS A 222 2.76 15.44 3.10
CA HIS A 222 4.11 15.38 2.54
C HIS A 222 5.10 16.31 3.25
N ALA A 223 4.64 17.48 3.74
CA ALA A 223 5.48 18.39 4.51
C ALA A 223 5.99 17.77 5.83
N GLU A 224 5.26 16.78 6.37
CA GLU A 224 5.67 15.96 7.52
C GLU A 224 6.55 14.75 7.13
N GLY A 225 6.92 14.62 5.86
CA GLY A 225 7.71 13.48 5.34
C GLY A 225 6.93 12.16 5.23
N ILE A 226 5.60 12.21 5.30
CA ILE A 226 4.71 11.05 5.31
C ILE A 226 4.10 10.88 3.92
N ARG A 227 3.96 9.64 3.46
CA ARG A 227 3.35 9.29 2.17
C ARG A 227 1.84 9.21 2.26
N VAL A 228 1.18 9.33 1.11
CA VAL A 228 -0.28 9.18 0.98
C VAL A 228 -0.58 8.05 0.00
N PHE A 229 -1.10 6.95 0.53
CA PHE A 229 -1.60 5.80 -0.21
C PHE A 229 -3.12 5.87 -0.26
N THR A 230 -3.73 5.27 -1.26
CA THR A 230 -5.19 5.23 -1.38
C THR A 230 -5.67 3.97 -2.08
N ASP A 231 -6.88 3.54 -1.70
CA ASP A 231 -7.59 2.46 -2.35
C ASP A 231 -8.50 3.00 -3.44
N LEU A 232 -8.22 2.61 -4.68
CA LEU A 232 -9.11 2.81 -5.81
C LEU A 232 -9.73 1.46 -6.20
N LEU A 233 -10.77 1.05 -5.46
CA LEU A 233 -11.43 -0.25 -5.60
C LEU A 233 -12.87 -0.10 -6.07
N GLY A 234 -13.44 -1.17 -6.63
CA GLY A 234 -14.83 -1.21 -7.10
C GLY A 234 -15.17 -0.07 -8.08
N PRO A 235 -16.17 0.79 -7.79
CA PRO A 235 -16.56 1.90 -8.68
C PRO A 235 -15.49 2.98 -8.88
N LEU A 236 -14.52 3.08 -7.95
CA LEU A 236 -13.41 4.03 -8.03
C LEU A 236 -12.27 3.52 -8.92
N ASP A 237 -12.23 2.23 -9.24
CA ASP A 237 -11.15 1.55 -9.97
C ASP A 237 -11.23 1.79 -11.48
N LYS A 238 -10.91 3.02 -11.93
CA LYS A 238 -11.03 3.50 -13.30
C LYS A 238 -10.05 4.62 -13.65
N ASP A 239 -9.74 4.78 -14.92
CA ASP A 239 -8.73 5.66 -15.51
C ASP A 239 -8.75 7.10 -14.97
N VAL A 240 -9.95 7.71 -14.92
CA VAL A 240 -10.09 9.09 -14.45
C VAL A 240 -9.61 9.27 -13.02
N ASN A 241 -9.80 8.29 -12.16
CA ASN A 241 -9.36 8.35 -10.76
C ASN A 241 -7.85 8.08 -10.64
N TYR A 242 -7.25 7.23 -11.47
CA TYR A 242 -5.80 7.04 -11.50
C TYR A 242 -5.09 8.32 -11.93
N THR A 243 -5.59 8.97 -12.99
CA THR A 243 -5.08 10.27 -13.44
C THR A 243 -5.25 11.32 -12.34
N LYS A 244 -6.42 11.38 -11.69
CA LYS A 244 -6.65 12.32 -10.58
C LYS A 244 -5.70 12.05 -9.41
N ALA A 245 -5.48 10.79 -9.03
CA ALA A 245 -4.55 10.41 -7.97
C ALA A 245 -3.11 10.85 -8.28
N ALA A 246 -2.66 10.66 -9.52
CA ALA A 246 -1.34 11.11 -9.98
C ALA A 246 -1.23 12.64 -9.94
N LEU A 247 -2.23 13.37 -10.42
CA LEU A 247 -2.26 14.85 -10.40
C LEU A 247 -2.30 15.42 -8.98
N MET A 248 -2.93 14.72 -8.03
CA MET A 248 -2.93 15.10 -6.61
C MET A 248 -1.61 14.80 -5.92
N GLY A 249 -0.74 14.01 -6.54
CA GLY A 249 0.56 13.63 -6.00
C GLY A 249 0.52 12.47 -5.01
N LEU A 250 -0.43 11.56 -5.14
CA LEU A 250 -0.46 10.37 -4.29
C LEU A 250 0.75 9.48 -4.56
N ASP A 251 1.27 8.83 -3.51
CA ASP A 251 2.47 8.00 -3.61
C ASP A 251 2.17 6.57 -4.05
N LEU A 252 0.97 6.06 -3.77
CA LEU A 252 0.57 4.70 -4.12
C LEU A 252 -0.94 4.61 -4.40
N ILE A 253 -1.29 3.84 -5.43
CA ILE A 253 -2.66 3.42 -5.73
C ILE A 253 -2.78 1.92 -5.48
N GLN A 254 -3.70 1.50 -4.62
CA GLN A 254 -4.14 0.12 -4.50
C GLN A 254 -5.32 -0.12 -5.43
N THR A 255 -5.29 -1.22 -6.20
CA THR A 255 -6.25 -1.48 -7.30
C THR A 255 -6.43 -2.97 -7.55
N ASP A 256 -7.62 -3.37 -8.03
CA ASP A 256 -7.89 -4.69 -8.62
C ASP A 256 -7.42 -4.78 -10.09
N LYS A 257 -7.02 -3.65 -10.70
CA LYS A 257 -6.69 -3.56 -12.13
C LYS A 257 -5.30 -2.96 -12.39
N PRO A 258 -4.22 -3.51 -11.80
CA PRO A 258 -2.89 -2.92 -11.92
C PRO A 258 -2.40 -2.76 -13.36
N ALA A 259 -2.80 -3.64 -14.29
CA ALA A 259 -2.49 -3.48 -15.71
C ALA A 259 -3.17 -2.25 -16.34
N LEU A 260 -4.36 -1.87 -15.87
CA LEU A 260 -5.05 -0.68 -16.34
C LEU A 260 -4.36 0.59 -15.81
N VAL A 261 -3.94 0.61 -14.55
CA VAL A 261 -3.15 1.73 -14.00
C VAL A 261 -1.87 1.94 -14.79
N LEU A 262 -1.11 0.86 -15.06
CA LEU A 262 0.10 0.92 -15.89
C LEU A 262 -0.18 1.54 -17.26
N LYS A 263 -1.26 1.10 -17.92
CA LYS A 263 -1.66 1.65 -19.22
C LYS A 263 -2.05 3.13 -19.13
N THR A 264 -2.85 3.51 -18.15
CA THR A 264 -3.36 4.89 -17.97
C THR A 264 -2.23 5.87 -17.68
N LEU A 265 -1.23 5.47 -16.90
CA LEU A 265 -0.08 6.29 -16.53
C LEU A 265 1.13 6.11 -17.50
N ASN A 266 0.94 5.45 -18.65
CA ASN A 266 1.97 5.22 -19.69
C ASN A 266 3.26 4.54 -19.15
N ARG A 267 3.13 3.49 -18.34
CA ARG A 267 4.24 2.80 -17.68
C ARG A 267 4.43 1.37 -18.16
#